data_e2ade9ae9b8d144d9d5c52cb9e822572
#
_entry.id   e2ade9ae9b8d144d9d5c52cb9e822572
#
_cell.length_a   1.000
_cell.length_b   1.000
_cell.length_c   1.000
_cell.angle_alpha   90.00
_cell.angle_beta   90.00
_cell.angle_gamma   90.00
#
_symmetry.space_group_name_H-M   'P 1'
#
loop_
_entity.id
_entity.type
_entity.pdbx_description
1 polymer ?
#
loop_
_entity_poly.entity_id
_entity_poly.type
_entity_poly.pdbx_seq_one_letter_code
_entity_poly.pdbx_strand_id
1 'polypeptide(L)'
;MKKTTRRALAALCIAAWAGAAAAAAPIPELVKKEGRHALMVDGAPYLLLGVQAHNSSNYPAALGQVWAAVKDVHANTLEIPVAWEQVEPEEGKFDFSYVDTLLKQARDNKVRVVLLWFATWKNTNPNYAPEWVKFNNQRFPRMVGKDGKSIYCMSPFGEETLKADKKAFTALMKHLKAVDEEQRTVIMVQVQNEVGTIGAVRDFGAKAEAAFNQAVPPAVLAHKKSPVPGAASGTWTEVYGPYAEEYFHAWAIASYIEEVAKAGRAVYNLPMYVNSALRDPLALMAPWQNNFISGGPSFDVIDIYKAAAPHIDLAAPDIYMSESNKFSANLELFQRPDNALLVPEMGNAKPFARYVYQVLGRGALGIAPFGVDYFDYTNFPLGSKDTDKSMAEPFGKVYAAFRPMERQWAKWAFEGRTYGVAEGDDRKSQTVNMKNWKATVSFREWQLGDRSWKPDMKDYPAGTETPSGGVAIAQIGDNEFIIVGQHARVKIEGIGSNEGKPSLWARVEEGHFDANGKWIMERNWNGDQTDYGLNLTGRVTILKARLGTY
;
A
#
# COMPACT_ATOMS: atom_id res chain seq x y z
N MET A 1 11.49 -13.09 90.47
CA MET A 1 11.83 -12.04 89.50
C MET A 1 12.61 -12.68 88.38
N LYS A 2 11.97 -13.01 87.26
CA LYS A 2 12.62 -13.57 86.06
C LYS A 2 12.39 -12.63 84.90
N LYS A 3 13.46 -12.07 84.32
CA LYS A 3 13.48 -11.23 83.13
C LYS A 3 13.54 -12.17 81.90
N THR A 4 12.55 -12.12 81.05
CA THR A 4 12.53 -12.82 79.77
C THR A 4 12.92 -11.82 78.64
N THR A 5 14.03 -12.08 78.04
CA THR A 5 14.55 -11.36 76.83
C THR A 5 13.87 -11.91 75.58
N ARG A 6 13.13 -11.10 74.82
CA ARG A 6 12.63 -11.44 73.50
C ARG A 6 13.69 -11.07 72.45
N ARG A 7 14.15 -12.08 71.71
CA ARG A 7 14.96 -11.89 70.49
C ARG A 7 13.98 -11.68 69.32
N ALA A 8 14.08 -10.55 68.66
CA ALA A 8 13.41 -10.31 67.40
C ALA A 8 14.28 -10.88 66.24
N LEU A 9 13.74 -11.84 65.49
CA LEU A 9 14.29 -12.27 64.20
C LEU A 9 13.77 -11.31 63.13
N ALA A 10 14.66 -10.55 62.50
CA ALA A 10 14.38 -9.81 61.29
C ALA A 10 14.60 -10.76 60.08
N ALA A 11 13.50 -11.14 59.42
CA ALA A 11 13.55 -11.88 58.18
C ALA A 11 13.74 -10.89 57.01
N LEU A 12 14.92 -10.94 56.36
CA LEU A 12 15.19 -10.20 55.14
C LEU A 12 14.52 -10.93 53.97
N CYS A 13 13.38 -10.39 53.47
CA CYS A 13 12.80 -10.83 52.19
C CYS A 13 13.58 -10.16 51.07
N ILE A 14 14.51 -10.88 50.46
CA ILE A 14 15.11 -10.51 49.17
C ILE A 14 14.06 -10.83 48.09
N ALA A 15 13.34 -9.83 47.61
CA ALA A 15 12.50 -9.93 46.42
C ALA A 15 13.43 -9.99 45.19
N ALA A 16 13.63 -11.19 44.66
CA ALA A 16 14.24 -11.37 43.37
C ALA A 16 13.25 -10.86 42.31
N TRP A 17 13.48 -9.69 41.79
CA TRP A 17 12.87 -9.23 40.55
C TRP A 17 13.49 -10.06 39.40
N ALA A 18 12.86 -11.16 39.04
CA ALA A 18 13.06 -11.79 37.75
C ALA A 18 12.45 -10.84 36.71
N GLY A 19 13.29 -10.01 36.12
CA GLY A 19 12.93 -9.28 34.91
C GLY A 19 12.59 -10.34 33.85
N ALA A 20 11.29 -10.50 33.55
CA ALA A 20 10.88 -11.22 32.37
C ALA A 20 11.50 -10.45 31.19
N ALA A 21 12.52 -11.01 30.57
CA ALA A 21 13.00 -10.52 29.29
C ALA A 21 11.77 -10.54 28.36
N ALA A 22 11.28 -9.38 27.96
CA ALA A 22 10.22 -9.30 26.98
C ALA A 22 10.71 -10.05 25.74
N ALA A 23 9.99 -11.09 25.35
CA ALA A 23 10.32 -11.81 24.13
C ALA A 23 10.39 -10.79 22.98
N ALA A 24 11.44 -10.87 22.16
CA ALA A 24 11.59 -9.97 21.02
C ALA A 24 10.30 -10.03 20.18
N ALA A 25 9.83 -8.88 19.72
CA ALA A 25 8.65 -8.82 18.87
C ALA A 25 8.86 -9.70 17.63
N PRO A 26 7.84 -10.42 17.15
CA PRO A 26 7.98 -11.28 15.96
C PRO A 26 8.36 -10.44 14.74
N ILE A 27 9.06 -11.09 13.79
CA ILE A 27 9.36 -10.47 12.49
C ILE A 27 8.03 -10.11 11.82
N PRO A 28 7.92 -8.91 11.19
CA PRO A 28 6.77 -8.57 10.39
C PRO A 28 6.45 -9.65 9.36
N GLU A 29 5.18 -9.96 9.17
CA GLU A 29 4.75 -10.99 8.22
C GLU A 29 3.40 -10.63 7.58
N LEU A 30 3.20 -11.07 6.35
CA LEU A 30 1.90 -11.02 5.69
C LEU A 30 1.13 -12.30 5.98
N VAL A 31 -0.02 -12.20 6.64
CA VAL A 31 -0.88 -13.33 6.95
C VAL A 31 -2.14 -13.31 6.10
N LYS A 32 -2.66 -14.51 5.80
CA LYS A 32 -3.87 -14.70 5.00
C LYS A 32 -4.88 -15.54 5.76
N LYS A 33 -6.13 -15.11 5.75
CA LYS A 33 -7.26 -15.88 6.29
C LYS A 33 -8.51 -15.65 5.45
N GLU A 34 -9.10 -16.70 4.92
CA GLU A 34 -10.35 -16.67 4.14
C GLU A 34 -10.32 -15.64 2.99
N GLY A 35 -9.19 -15.56 2.28
CA GLY A 35 -9.00 -14.61 1.17
C GLY A 35 -8.73 -13.16 1.57
N ARG A 36 -8.67 -12.86 2.87
CA ARG A 36 -8.29 -11.56 3.43
C ARG A 36 -6.85 -11.58 3.92
N HIS A 37 -6.22 -10.43 3.96
CA HIS A 37 -4.82 -10.30 4.32
C HIS A 37 -4.61 -9.27 5.45
N ALA A 38 -3.57 -9.45 6.23
CA ALA A 38 -3.09 -8.46 7.18
C ALA A 38 -1.55 -8.44 7.21
N LEU A 39 -0.98 -7.25 7.30
CA LEU A 39 0.42 -7.06 7.67
C LEU A 39 0.49 -7.13 9.20
N MET A 40 1.19 -8.12 9.72
CA MET A 40 1.43 -8.24 11.15
C MET A 40 2.72 -7.51 11.50
N VAL A 41 2.63 -6.56 12.42
CA VAL A 41 3.79 -5.84 12.99
C VAL A 41 3.65 -5.89 14.51
N ASP A 42 4.72 -6.27 15.20
CA ASP A 42 4.71 -6.50 16.66
C ASP A 42 3.63 -7.52 17.09
N GLY A 43 3.36 -8.54 16.25
CA GLY A 43 2.40 -9.60 16.51
C GLY A 43 0.93 -9.22 16.37
N ALA A 44 0.61 -8.03 15.84
CA ALA A 44 -0.76 -7.58 15.65
C ALA A 44 -0.98 -6.95 14.26
N PRO A 45 -2.22 -6.98 13.71
CA PRO A 45 -2.54 -6.30 12.48
C PRO A 45 -2.14 -4.82 12.51
N TYR A 46 -1.54 -4.35 11.42
CA TYR A 46 -1.02 -3.01 11.25
C TYR A 46 -1.66 -2.35 10.04
N LEU A 47 -2.21 -1.15 10.20
CA LEU A 47 -2.67 -0.32 9.09
C LEU A 47 -1.54 0.62 8.68
N LEU A 48 -1.05 0.45 7.46
CA LEU A 48 -0.04 1.32 6.89
C LEU A 48 -0.69 2.64 6.43
N LEU A 49 -0.56 3.67 7.25
CA LEU A 49 -0.87 5.06 6.88
C LEU A 49 0.45 5.69 6.42
N GLY A 50 0.80 5.40 5.17
CA GLY A 50 2.11 5.71 4.62
C GLY A 50 2.19 7.05 3.92
N VAL A 51 3.40 7.50 3.71
CA VAL A 51 3.79 8.50 2.72
C VAL A 51 5.07 8.03 2.06
N GLN A 52 5.20 8.28 0.75
CA GLN A 52 6.43 8.02 0.03
C GLN A 52 7.14 9.34 -0.27
N ALA A 53 8.42 9.43 0.10
CA ALA A 53 9.26 10.58 -0.22
C ALA A 53 9.63 10.60 -1.72
N HIS A 54 10.01 11.77 -2.24
CA HIS A 54 10.58 11.85 -3.59
C HIS A 54 11.84 10.97 -3.72
N ASN A 55 12.09 10.50 -4.93
CA ASN A 55 13.14 9.53 -5.22
C ASN A 55 14.55 9.99 -4.80
N SER A 56 14.83 11.29 -4.86
CA SER A 56 16.12 11.88 -4.48
C SER A 56 16.16 12.41 -3.04
N SER A 57 15.12 12.15 -2.23
CA SER A 57 15.09 12.54 -0.81
C SER A 57 15.76 11.50 0.10
N ASN A 58 16.42 10.51 -0.46
CA ASN A 58 17.13 9.43 0.20
C ASN A 58 18.57 9.77 0.63
N TYR A 59 18.76 10.97 1.18
CA TYR A 59 20.05 11.44 1.69
C TYR A 59 19.89 12.04 3.10
N PRO A 60 20.90 11.91 3.99
CA PRO A 60 20.81 12.45 5.35
C PRO A 60 20.42 13.92 5.41
N ALA A 61 20.91 14.73 4.47
CA ALA A 61 20.60 16.17 4.40
C ALA A 61 19.13 16.45 4.02
N ALA A 62 18.47 15.52 3.33
CA ALA A 62 17.09 15.65 2.90
C ALA A 62 16.08 15.26 3.99
N LEU A 63 16.46 14.37 4.90
CA LEU A 63 15.54 13.74 5.86
C LEU A 63 14.79 14.75 6.73
N GLY A 64 15.36 15.93 7.02
CA GLY A 64 14.66 16.97 7.78
C GLY A 64 13.36 17.43 7.13
N GLN A 65 13.35 17.61 5.81
CA GLN A 65 12.16 17.99 5.03
C GLN A 65 11.15 16.83 4.90
N VAL A 66 11.66 15.60 4.85
CA VAL A 66 10.82 14.38 4.82
C VAL A 66 10.08 14.24 6.16
N TRP A 67 10.79 14.28 7.30
CA TRP A 67 10.16 14.11 8.61
C TRP A 67 9.15 15.21 8.95
N ALA A 68 9.38 16.43 8.49
CA ALA A 68 8.41 17.51 8.64
C ALA A 68 7.07 17.19 7.96
N ALA A 69 7.11 16.70 6.72
CA ALA A 69 5.91 16.30 5.96
C ALA A 69 5.24 15.04 6.55
N VAL A 70 6.02 14.01 6.92
CA VAL A 70 5.52 12.80 7.61
C VAL A 70 4.71 13.17 8.85
N LYS A 71 5.21 14.12 9.65
CA LYS A 71 4.53 14.60 10.85
C LYS A 71 3.23 15.35 10.52
N ASP A 72 3.26 16.24 9.55
CA ASP A 72 2.08 17.04 9.17
C ASP A 72 0.97 16.18 8.55
N VAL A 73 1.35 15.08 7.87
CA VAL A 73 0.38 14.08 7.35
C VAL A 73 -0.11 13.10 8.44
N HIS A 74 0.49 13.10 9.62
CA HIS A 74 0.21 12.10 10.68
C HIS A 74 0.50 10.66 10.24
N ALA A 75 1.44 10.44 9.32
CA ALA A 75 1.79 9.12 8.84
C ALA A 75 2.45 8.27 9.95
N ASN A 76 2.22 6.95 9.89
CA ASN A 76 2.89 5.98 10.77
C ASN A 76 4.01 5.22 10.06
N THR A 77 4.08 5.37 8.73
CA THR A 77 5.04 4.66 7.89
C THR A 77 5.61 5.62 6.86
N LEU A 78 6.93 5.55 6.67
CA LEU A 78 7.65 6.22 5.59
C LEU A 78 8.11 5.18 4.58
N GLU A 79 7.74 5.35 3.32
CA GLU A 79 8.31 4.64 2.18
C GLU A 79 9.42 5.48 1.57
N ILE A 80 10.65 4.94 1.50
CA ILE A 80 11.81 5.74 1.09
C ILE A 80 12.85 4.87 0.38
N PRO A 81 13.47 5.38 -0.72
CA PRO A 81 14.48 4.64 -1.46
C PRO A 81 15.76 4.36 -0.67
N VAL A 82 16.31 3.17 -0.93
CA VAL A 82 17.70 2.82 -0.69
C VAL A 82 18.28 2.40 -2.03
N ALA A 83 19.20 3.20 -2.56
CA ALA A 83 19.75 2.99 -3.89
C ALA A 83 20.97 2.04 -3.86
N TRP A 84 21.08 1.17 -4.87
CA TRP A 84 22.25 0.29 -4.99
C TRP A 84 23.55 1.08 -5.06
N GLU A 85 23.58 2.19 -5.82
CA GLU A 85 24.76 3.07 -5.92
C GLU A 85 25.17 3.70 -4.58
N GLN A 86 24.26 3.83 -3.61
CA GLN A 86 24.58 4.29 -2.26
C GLN A 86 25.15 3.15 -1.40
N VAL A 87 24.55 1.97 -1.55
CA VAL A 87 24.93 0.78 -0.75
C VAL A 87 26.26 0.18 -1.22
N GLU A 88 26.54 0.18 -2.53
CA GLU A 88 27.77 -0.37 -3.12
C GLU A 88 28.34 0.60 -4.18
N PRO A 89 28.85 1.78 -3.77
CA PRO A 89 29.40 2.78 -4.70
C PRO A 89 30.58 2.28 -5.52
N GLU A 90 31.43 1.44 -4.92
CA GLU A 90 32.51 0.71 -5.58
C GLU A 90 32.26 -0.79 -5.41
N GLU A 91 32.58 -1.56 -6.45
CA GLU A 91 32.34 -3.01 -6.43
C GLU A 91 32.96 -3.69 -5.19
N GLY A 92 32.12 -4.31 -4.38
CA GLY A 92 32.53 -5.02 -3.15
C GLY A 92 32.75 -4.12 -1.94
N LYS A 93 32.58 -2.80 -2.05
CA LYS A 93 32.67 -1.86 -0.92
C LYS A 93 31.28 -1.37 -0.55
N PHE A 94 30.81 -1.77 0.63
CA PHE A 94 29.48 -1.44 1.10
C PHE A 94 29.49 -0.27 2.08
N ASP A 95 28.53 0.65 1.91
CA ASP A 95 28.26 1.78 2.80
C ASP A 95 26.79 1.76 3.23
N PHE A 96 26.56 1.64 4.54
CA PHE A 96 25.22 1.63 5.13
C PHE A 96 24.94 2.89 5.97
N SER A 97 25.80 3.89 5.92
CA SER A 97 25.70 5.11 6.74
C SER A 97 24.37 5.86 6.58
N TYR A 98 23.84 5.91 5.35
CA TYR A 98 22.52 6.44 5.08
C TYR A 98 21.42 5.61 5.77
N VAL A 99 21.47 4.29 5.65
CA VAL A 99 20.50 3.37 6.26
C VAL A 99 20.49 3.52 7.77
N ASP A 100 21.65 3.58 8.41
CA ASP A 100 21.78 3.76 9.86
C ASP A 100 21.19 5.11 10.31
N THR A 101 21.47 6.18 9.55
CA THR A 101 20.89 7.52 9.82
C THR A 101 19.37 7.50 9.69
N LEU A 102 18.84 6.89 8.62
CA LEU A 102 17.41 6.74 8.38
C LEU A 102 16.71 5.99 9.53
N LEU A 103 17.25 4.82 9.89
CA LEU A 103 16.66 3.98 10.95
C LEU A 103 16.67 4.69 12.30
N LYS A 104 17.79 5.37 12.64
CA LYS A 104 17.84 6.17 13.86
C LYS A 104 16.75 7.24 13.88
N GLN A 105 16.64 8.03 12.82
CA GLN A 105 15.66 9.11 12.75
C GLN A 105 14.21 8.59 12.70
N ALA A 106 13.95 7.45 12.04
CA ALA A 106 12.65 6.80 12.04
C ALA A 106 12.20 6.40 13.47
N ARG A 107 13.12 5.85 14.25
CA ARG A 107 12.89 5.52 15.68
C ARG A 107 12.63 6.76 16.52
N ASP A 108 13.41 7.81 16.33
CA ASP A 108 13.24 9.08 17.02
C ASP A 108 11.84 9.69 16.74
N ASN A 109 11.34 9.54 15.50
CA ASN A 109 10.02 10.00 15.08
C ASN A 109 8.89 8.97 15.34
N LYS A 110 9.19 7.76 15.85
CA LYS A 110 8.23 6.66 16.09
C LYS A 110 7.44 6.27 14.83
N VAL A 111 8.13 6.21 13.69
CA VAL A 111 7.60 5.89 12.37
C VAL A 111 8.25 4.58 11.90
N ARG A 112 7.46 3.68 11.32
CA ARG A 112 7.97 2.48 10.65
C ARG A 112 8.45 2.85 9.24
N VAL A 113 9.25 1.97 8.65
CA VAL A 113 9.84 2.21 7.33
C VAL A 113 9.55 1.04 6.40
N VAL A 114 9.17 1.37 5.18
CA VAL A 114 9.22 0.47 4.03
C VAL A 114 10.40 0.91 3.18
N LEU A 115 11.38 0.03 3.00
CA LEU A 115 12.54 0.33 2.16
C LEU A 115 12.23 -0.01 0.70
N LEU A 116 12.54 0.90 -0.20
CA LEU A 116 12.39 0.72 -1.63
C LEU A 116 13.78 0.43 -2.21
N TRP A 117 14.05 -0.82 -2.59
CA TRP A 117 15.32 -1.23 -3.20
C TRP A 117 15.36 -0.78 -4.65
N PHE A 118 15.93 0.39 -4.90
CA PHE A 118 16.15 0.92 -6.25
C PHE A 118 17.51 0.43 -6.75
N ALA A 119 17.48 -0.50 -7.70
CA ALA A 119 18.70 -1.16 -8.17
C ALA A 119 18.74 -1.31 -9.70
N THR A 120 18.53 -2.53 -10.19
CA THR A 120 18.60 -2.84 -11.63
C THR A 120 17.57 -2.10 -12.45
N TRP A 121 16.36 -1.90 -11.87
CA TRP A 121 15.28 -1.13 -12.50
C TRP A 121 14.64 -0.14 -11.54
N LYS A 122 14.56 1.13 -11.97
CA LYS A 122 13.71 2.17 -11.41
C LYS A 122 13.05 2.91 -12.58
N ASN A 123 11.70 2.82 -12.68
CA ASN A 123 10.95 3.29 -13.84
C ASN A 123 11.60 2.77 -15.14
N THR A 124 11.83 1.47 -15.19
CA THR A 124 12.47 0.73 -16.29
C THR A 124 13.98 1.00 -16.51
N ASN A 125 14.55 2.04 -15.88
CA ASN A 125 15.95 2.47 -16.06
C ASN A 125 16.89 1.96 -14.97
N PRO A 126 18.19 1.76 -15.27
CA PRO A 126 19.21 1.42 -14.28
C PRO A 126 19.82 2.65 -13.58
N ASN A 127 19.07 3.74 -13.41
CA ASN A 127 19.63 5.01 -12.93
C ASN A 127 20.23 4.91 -11.52
N TYR A 128 19.72 4.01 -10.69
CA TYR A 128 20.16 3.80 -9.31
C TYR A 128 21.16 2.65 -9.15
N ALA A 129 21.51 1.97 -10.24
CA ALA A 129 22.65 1.06 -10.25
C ALA A 129 23.96 1.86 -10.21
N PRO A 130 25.04 1.35 -9.59
CA PRO A 130 26.32 2.07 -9.53
C PRO A 130 26.98 2.21 -10.89
N GLU A 131 27.87 3.20 -11.05
CA GLU A 131 28.53 3.51 -12.33
C GLU A 131 29.26 2.31 -12.95
N TRP A 132 29.91 1.51 -12.12
CA TRP A 132 30.63 0.30 -12.56
C TRP A 132 29.70 -0.77 -13.16
N VAL A 133 28.38 -0.72 -12.87
CA VAL A 133 27.34 -1.53 -13.53
C VAL A 133 26.79 -0.81 -14.77
N LYS A 134 26.26 0.43 -14.61
CA LYS A 134 25.48 1.10 -15.67
C LYS A 134 26.28 1.46 -16.91
N PHE A 135 27.60 1.60 -16.83
CA PHE A 135 28.46 1.93 -17.98
C PHE A 135 29.29 0.76 -18.53
N ASN A 136 29.12 -0.45 -18.00
CA ASN A 136 29.83 -1.64 -18.48
C ASN A 136 28.85 -2.64 -19.15
N ASN A 137 28.39 -2.30 -20.36
CA ASN A 137 27.42 -3.12 -21.09
C ASN A 137 27.98 -4.49 -21.53
N GLN A 138 29.30 -4.65 -21.59
CA GLN A 138 29.92 -5.93 -21.90
C GLN A 138 29.70 -6.96 -20.77
N ARG A 139 29.85 -6.53 -19.53
CA ARG A 139 29.66 -7.39 -18.35
C ARG A 139 28.20 -7.41 -17.87
N PHE A 140 27.52 -6.26 -17.95
CA PHE A 140 26.16 -6.04 -17.49
C PHE A 140 25.27 -5.67 -18.67
N PRO A 141 24.80 -6.66 -19.45
CA PRO A 141 24.17 -6.41 -20.73
C PRO A 141 22.82 -5.70 -20.59
N ARG A 142 22.59 -4.78 -21.52
CA ARG A 142 21.27 -4.22 -21.75
C ARG A 142 20.44 -5.14 -22.64
N MET A 143 19.14 -4.95 -22.60
CA MET A 143 18.22 -5.58 -23.53
C MET A 143 18.51 -5.16 -24.97
N VAL A 144 18.14 -6.01 -25.91
CA VAL A 144 18.26 -5.77 -27.35
C VAL A 144 16.86 -5.61 -27.93
N GLY A 145 16.65 -4.56 -28.71
CA GLY A 145 15.42 -4.32 -29.46
C GLY A 145 15.28 -5.24 -30.68
N LYS A 146 14.11 -5.26 -31.31
CA LYS A 146 13.87 -6.03 -32.56
C LYS A 146 14.81 -5.62 -33.71
N ASP A 147 15.34 -4.40 -33.68
CA ASP A 147 16.29 -3.89 -34.64
C ASP A 147 17.76 -4.32 -34.38
N GLY A 148 17.97 -5.17 -33.38
CA GLY A 148 19.30 -5.66 -32.99
C GLY A 148 20.14 -4.67 -32.19
N LYS A 149 19.61 -3.50 -31.82
CA LYS A 149 20.35 -2.49 -31.04
C LYS A 149 20.05 -2.62 -29.56
N SER A 150 21.05 -2.32 -28.73
CA SER A 150 20.86 -2.21 -27.29
C SER A 150 19.88 -1.07 -26.97
N ILE A 151 18.95 -1.35 -26.05
CA ILE A 151 18.06 -0.34 -25.47
C ILE A 151 18.53 0.05 -24.07
N TYR A 152 17.89 1.03 -23.45
CA TYR A 152 18.33 1.61 -22.18
C TYR A 152 18.15 0.68 -20.95
N CYS A 153 17.24 -0.31 -21.00
CA CYS A 153 16.96 -1.22 -19.91
C CYS A 153 18.03 -2.30 -19.76
N MET A 154 18.28 -2.74 -18.53
CA MET A 154 19.10 -3.92 -18.25
C MET A 154 18.36 -5.20 -18.63
N SER A 155 19.08 -6.16 -19.20
CA SER A 155 18.52 -7.45 -19.57
C SER A 155 18.22 -8.30 -18.33
N PRO A 156 17.02 -8.91 -18.18
CA PRO A 156 16.74 -9.87 -17.13
C PRO A 156 17.54 -11.18 -17.28
N PHE A 157 18.21 -11.38 -18.42
CA PHE A 157 19.11 -12.51 -18.70
C PHE A 157 20.59 -12.17 -18.43
N GLY A 158 20.88 -11.02 -17.84
CA GLY A 158 22.21 -10.60 -17.41
C GLY A 158 22.66 -11.31 -16.14
N GLU A 159 23.34 -12.44 -16.26
CA GLU A 159 23.78 -13.26 -15.10
C GLU A 159 24.66 -12.48 -14.13
N GLU A 160 25.63 -11.70 -14.64
CA GLU A 160 26.51 -10.88 -13.79
C GLU A 160 25.73 -9.71 -13.15
N THR A 161 24.71 -9.15 -13.82
CA THR A 161 23.81 -8.15 -13.24
C THR A 161 23.03 -8.74 -12.07
N LEU A 162 22.39 -9.90 -12.28
CA LEU A 162 21.68 -10.62 -11.24
C LEU A 162 22.56 -10.97 -10.05
N LYS A 163 23.77 -11.47 -10.31
CA LYS A 163 24.73 -11.85 -9.27
C LYS A 163 25.16 -10.64 -8.42
N ALA A 164 25.40 -9.51 -9.07
CA ALA A 164 25.82 -8.27 -8.40
C ALA A 164 24.69 -7.64 -7.59
N ASP A 165 23.47 -7.48 -8.16
CA ASP A 165 22.28 -6.98 -7.47
C ASP A 165 21.93 -7.86 -6.26
N LYS A 166 21.86 -9.18 -6.48
CA LYS A 166 21.62 -10.17 -5.40
C LYS A 166 22.63 -10.06 -4.28
N LYS A 167 23.92 -9.84 -4.59
CA LYS A 167 24.99 -9.65 -3.59
C LYS A 167 24.76 -8.38 -2.77
N ALA A 168 24.48 -7.25 -3.43
CA ALA A 168 24.24 -5.96 -2.79
C ALA A 168 22.98 -6.01 -1.92
N PHE A 169 21.88 -6.54 -2.43
CA PHE A 169 20.64 -6.72 -1.67
C PHE A 169 20.82 -7.63 -0.45
N THR A 170 21.55 -8.73 -0.62
CA THR A 170 21.88 -9.64 0.50
C THR A 170 22.72 -8.95 1.57
N ALA A 171 23.65 -8.07 1.18
CA ALA A 171 24.47 -7.29 2.12
C ALA A 171 23.59 -6.28 2.89
N LEU A 172 22.65 -5.59 2.20
CA LEU A 172 21.67 -4.73 2.86
C LEU A 172 20.82 -5.52 3.87
N MET A 173 20.27 -6.68 3.48
CA MET A 173 19.44 -7.49 4.37
C MET A 173 20.21 -8.04 5.57
N LYS A 174 21.50 -8.35 5.42
CA LYS A 174 22.38 -8.72 6.54
C LYS A 174 22.59 -7.56 7.51
N HIS A 175 22.81 -6.37 6.96
CA HIS A 175 22.97 -5.16 7.77
C HIS A 175 21.67 -4.86 8.54
N LEU A 176 20.52 -4.86 7.87
CA LEU A 176 19.21 -4.66 8.51
C LEU A 176 18.97 -5.68 9.63
N LYS A 177 19.27 -6.96 9.39
CA LYS A 177 19.16 -7.97 10.43
C LYS A 177 20.01 -7.64 11.65
N ALA A 178 21.24 -7.19 11.44
CA ALA A 178 22.17 -6.88 12.53
C ALA A 178 21.75 -5.65 13.36
N VAL A 179 21.14 -4.62 12.73
CA VAL A 179 20.88 -3.32 13.39
C VAL A 179 19.40 -3.07 13.69
N ASP A 180 18.49 -3.86 13.15
CA ASP A 180 17.03 -3.62 13.25
C ASP A 180 16.21 -4.85 13.65
N GLU A 181 16.81 -6.05 13.77
CA GLU A 181 16.06 -7.27 14.08
C GLU A 181 15.27 -7.18 15.40
N GLU A 182 15.76 -6.48 16.40
CA GLU A 182 15.07 -6.27 17.67
C GLU A 182 14.09 -5.08 17.62
N GLN A 183 14.38 -4.07 16.80
CA GLN A 183 13.61 -2.81 16.74
C GLN A 183 12.43 -2.86 15.79
N ARG A 184 12.49 -3.72 14.74
CA ARG A 184 11.43 -3.84 13.72
C ARG A 184 11.05 -2.50 13.08
N THR A 185 12.03 -1.59 12.93
CA THR A 185 11.78 -0.29 12.28
C THR A 185 11.38 -0.49 10.82
N VAL A 186 12.08 -1.40 10.11
CA VAL A 186 11.71 -1.83 8.76
C VAL A 186 10.67 -2.94 8.84
N ILE A 187 9.52 -2.71 8.21
CA ILE A 187 8.39 -3.64 8.25
C ILE A 187 8.11 -4.35 6.92
N MET A 188 8.65 -3.86 5.82
CA MET A 188 8.48 -4.41 4.48
C MET A 188 9.57 -3.87 3.55
N VAL A 189 9.84 -4.57 2.45
CA VAL A 189 10.78 -4.13 1.41
C VAL A 189 10.13 -4.25 0.04
N GLN A 190 10.19 -3.17 -0.75
CA GLN A 190 9.90 -3.21 -2.18
C GLN A 190 11.16 -3.64 -2.94
N VAL A 191 11.02 -4.64 -3.82
CA VAL A 191 12.14 -5.15 -4.61
C VAL A 191 12.07 -4.58 -6.02
N GLN A 192 13.01 -3.72 -6.38
CA GLN A 192 13.01 -2.90 -7.58
C GLN A 192 11.86 -1.87 -7.59
N ASN A 193 11.68 -1.10 -8.67
CA ASN A 193 10.56 -0.15 -8.79
C ASN A 193 10.08 -0.05 -10.23
N GLU A 194 8.76 -0.22 -10.42
CA GLU A 194 8.09 -0.06 -11.72
C GLU A 194 8.90 -0.70 -12.86
N VAL A 195 9.19 -1.96 -12.67
CA VAL A 195 10.00 -2.76 -13.59
C VAL A 195 9.32 -2.97 -14.93
N GLY A 196 10.08 -3.32 -15.95
CA GLY A 196 9.58 -3.57 -17.30
C GLY A 196 10.29 -2.74 -18.34
N THR A 197 9.63 -2.52 -19.50
CA THR A 197 10.22 -1.83 -20.65
C THR A 197 9.22 -0.93 -21.34
N ILE A 198 9.66 0.26 -21.74
CA ILE A 198 8.94 1.14 -22.67
C ILE A 198 9.65 1.08 -24.03
N GLY A 199 8.88 1.02 -25.12
CA GLY A 199 9.42 1.02 -26.48
C GLY A 199 9.83 -0.35 -27.02
N ALA A 200 9.83 -1.38 -26.17
CA ALA A 200 10.03 -2.77 -26.58
C ALA A 200 9.13 -3.69 -25.77
N VAL A 201 8.58 -4.73 -26.39
CA VAL A 201 7.73 -5.70 -25.69
C VAL A 201 8.54 -6.66 -24.82
N ARG A 202 9.77 -6.97 -25.20
CA ARG A 202 10.69 -7.85 -24.48
C ARG A 202 12.14 -7.64 -24.91
N ASP A 203 13.04 -8.35 -24.27
CA ASP A 203 14.42 -8.51 -24.73
C ASP A 203 14.48 -9.47 -25.92
N PHE A 204 15.18 -9.06 -27.00
CA PHE A 204 15.46 -9.86 -28.20
C PHE A 204 16.94 -10.27 -28.30
N GLY A 205 17.70 -10.16 -27.23
CA GLY A 205 19.07 -10.67 -27.14
C GLY A 205 19.12 -12.19 -27.27
N ALA A 206 20.29 -12.73 -27.65
CA ALA A 206 20.45 -14.15 -27.96
C ALA A 206 19.98 -15.10 -26.84
N LYS A 207 20.27 -14.77 -25.55
CA LYS A 207 19.81 -15.56 -24.40
C LYS A 207 18.28 -15.48 -24.24
N ALA A 208 17.69 -14.30 -24.44
CA ALA A 208 16.26 -14.11 -24.38
C ALA A 208 15.54 -14.85 -25.50
N GLU A 209 16.05 -14.82 -26.74
CA GLU A 209 15.51 -15.58 -27.86
C GLU A 209 15.57 -17.09 -27.60
N ALA A 210 16.70 -17.58 -27.11
CA ALA A 210 16.83 -18.99 -26.76
C ALA A 210 15.80 -19.41 -25.68
N ALA A 211 15.57 -18.59 -24.67
CA ALA A 211 14.60 -18.85 -23.62
C ALA A 211 13.14 -18.72 -24.10
N PHE A 212 12.84 -17.74 -24.96
CA PHE A 212 11.51 -17.54 -25.55
C PHE A 212 11.02 -18.74 -26.37
N ASN A 213 11.95 -19.42 -27.04
CA ASN A 213 11.67 -20.61 -27.85
C ASN A 213 11.61 -21.92 -27.04
N GLN A 214 11.81 -21.88 -25.70
CA GLN A 214 11.59 -23.03 -24.84
C GLN A 214 10.11 -23.19 -24.48
N ALA A 215 9.76 -24.37 -23.94
CA ALA A 215 8.44 -24.61 -23.39
C ALA A 215 8.16 -23.66 -22.20
N VAL A 216 6.90 -23.22 -22.09
CA VAL A 216 6.43 -22.45 -20.95
C VAL A 216 6.62 -23.26 -19.67
N PRO A 217 7.21 -22.69 -18.61
CA PRO A 217 7.40 -23.40 -17.35
C PRO A 217 6.08 -23.91 -16.76
N PRO A 218 6.04 -25.16 -16.23
CA PRO A 218 4.83 -25.75 -15.66
C PRO A 218 4.17 -24.90 -14.58
N ALA A 219 4.97 -24.18 -13.76
CA ALA A 219 4.47 -23.26 -12.74
C ALA A 219 3.65 -22.13 -13.38
N VAL A 220 4.09 -21.56 -14.50
CA VAL A 220 3.34 -20.52 -15.22
C VAL A 220 2.04 -21.07 -15.78
N LEU A 221 2.07 -22.25 -16.40
CA LEU A 221 0.87 -22.93 -16.94
C LEU A 221 -0.18 -23.21 -15.85
N ALA A 222 0.27 -23.52 -14.63
CA ALA A 222 -0.62 -23.75 -13.49
C ALA A 222 -1.34 -22.49 -13.00
N HIS A 223 -0.74 -21.30 -13.16
CA HIS A 223 -1.27 -20.04 -12.67
C HIS A 223 -1.94 -19.19 -13.75
N LYS A 224 -1.38 -19.16 -14.96
CA LYS A 224 -1.88 -18.34 -16.08
C LYS A 224 -2.50 -19.21 -17.17
N LYS A 225 -3.82 -19.13 -17.29
CA LYS A 225 -4.53 -19.87 -18.33
C LYS A 225 -4.16 -19.38 -19.72
N SER A 226 -4.02 -20.34 -20.66
CA SER A 226 -3.86 -20.03 -22.08
C SER A 226 -5.11 -19.36 -22.66
N PRO A 227 -4.97 -18.27 -23.42
CA PRO A 227 -6.05 -17.74 -24.24
C PRO A 227 -6.25 -18.51 -25.55
N VAL A 228 -5.32 -19.42 -25.90
CA VAL A 228 -5.39 -20.23 -27.11
C VAL A 228 -6.16 -21.52 -26.82
N PRO A 229 -7.29 -21.78 -27.50
CA PRO A 229 -8.08 -22.96 -27.25
C PRO A 229 -7.28 -24.26 -27.41
N GLY A 230 -7.31 -25.14 -26.40
CA GLY A 230 -6.64 -26.45 -26.43
C GLY A 230 -5.13 -26.42 -26.17
N ALA A 231 -4.49 -25.27 -26.07
CA ALA A 231 -3.05 -25.17 -25.78
C ALA A 231 -2.78 -25.34 -24.29
N ALA A 232 -2.47 -26.57 -23.88
CA ALA A 232 -2.15 -26.90 -22.48
C ALA A 232 -0.63 -26.88 -22.19
N SER A 233 0.22 -26.94 -23.20
CA SER A 233 1.68 -26.94 -23.13
C SER A 233 2.28 -26.53 -24.48
N GLY A 234 3.55 -26.18 -24.52
CA GLY A 234 4.26 -25.77 -25.73
C GLY A 234 5.15 -24.57 -25.46
N THR A 235 5.67 -23.98 -26.53
CA THR A 235 6.41 -22.73 -26.49
C THR A 235 5.51 -21.55 -26.09
N TRP A 236 6.08 -20.42 -25.74
CA TRP A 236 5.33 -19.21 -25.38
C TRP A 236 4.33 -18.80 -26.46
N THR A 237 4.74 -18.87 -27.74
CA THR A 237 3.87 -18.52 -28.87
C THR A 237 2.73 -19.52 -29.03
N GLU A 238 2.97 -20.83 -28.90
CA GLU A 238 1.93 -21.85 -29.00
C GLU A 238 0.89 -21.74 -27.88
N VAL A 239 1.34 -21.41 -26.65
CA VAL A 239 0.45 -21.31 -25.48
C VAL A 239 -0.27 -19.98 -25.42
N TYR A 240 0.41 -18.87 -25.63
CA TYR A 240 -0.14 -17.54 -25.36
C TYR A 240 -0.42 -16.69 -26.61
N GLY A 241 -0.07 -17.19 -27.81
CA GLY A 241 -0.37 -16.54 -29.07
C GLY A 241 0.12 -15.07 -29.10
N PRO A 242 -0.77 -14.10 -29.38
CA PRO A 242 -0.38 -12.70 -29.51
C PRO A 242 0.10 -12.05 -28.18
N TYR A 243 -0.13 -12.66 -27.04
CA TYR A 243 0.33 -12.19 -25.71
C TYR A 243 1.68 -12.80 -25.31
N ALA A 244 2.23 -13.70 -26.10
CA ALA A 244 3.41 -14.51 -25.75
C ALA A 244 4.62 -13.65 -25.37
N GLU A 245 4.91 -12.61 -26.16
CA GLU A 245 6.10 -11.74 -25.95
C GLU A 245 6.02 -10.98 -24.61
N GLU A 246 4.86 -10.42 -24.28
CA GLU A 246 4.62 -9.71 -23.03
C GLU A 246 4.68 -10.65 -21.81
N TYR A 247 4.00 -11.80 -21.89
CA TYR A 247 3.95 -12.77 -20.80
C TYR A 247 5.31 -13.41 -20.52
N PHE A 248 6.07 -13.68 -21.59
CA PHE A 248 7.45 -14.11 -21.47
C PHE A 248 8.32 -13.05 -20.75
N HIS A 249 8.15 -11.78 -21.12
CA HIS A 249 8.91 -10.70 -20.51
C HIS A 249 8.58 -10.53 -19.03
N ALA A 250 7.30 -10.61 -18.66
CA ALA A 250 6.87 -10.59 -17.27
C ALA A 250 7.47 -11.77 -16.47
N TRP A 251 7.50 -12.97 -17.07
CA TRP A 251 8.15 -14.14 -16.47
C TRP A 251 9.66 -13.93 -16.27
N ALA A 252 10.34 -13.40 -17.26
CA ALA A 252 11.79 -13.20 -17.20
C ALA A 252 12.17 -12.20 -16.09
N ILE A 253 11.45 -11.07 -16.00
CA ILE A 253 11.65 -10.07 -14.95
C ILE A 253 11.29 -10.63 -13.58
N ALA A 254 10.14 -11.30 -13.45
CA ALA A 254 9.72 -11.91 -12.19
C ALA A 254 10.72 -12.97 -11.71
N SER A 255 11.30 -13.77 -12.62
CA SER A 255 12.32 -14.77 -12.28
C SER A 255 13.62 -14.13 -11.78
N TYR A 256 14.03 -13.00 -12.35
CA TYR A 256 15.15 -12.22 -11.83
C TYR A 256 14.87 -11.69 -10.41
N ILE A 257 13.68 -11.10 -10.20
CA ILE A 257 13.26 -10.56 -8.91
C ILE A 257 13.17 -11.66 -7.85
N GLU A 258 12.71 -12.85 -8.23
CA GLU A 258 12.68 -14.03 -7.36
C GLU A 258 14.05 -14.34 -6.76
N GLU A 259 15.08 -14.36 -7.60
CA GLU A 259 16.44 -14.67 -7.14
C GLU A 259 16.99 -13.62 -6.15
N VAL A 260 16.64 -12.34 -6.35
CA VAL A 260 16.99 -11.25 -5.43
C VAL A 260 16.20 -11.38 -4.13
N ALA A 261 14.89 -11.52 -4.21
CA ALA A 261 13.99 -11.63 -3.05
C ALA A 261 14.30 -12.86 -2.19
N LYS A 262 14.46 -14.03 -2.82
CA LYS A 262 14.82 -15.28 -2.16
C LYS A 262 16.12 -15.17 -1.39
N ALA A 263 17.15 -14.55 -1.97
CA ALA A 263 18.44 -14.35 -1.30
C ALA A 263 18.32 -13.42 -0.10
N GLY A 264 17.53 -12.35 -0.20
CA GLY A 264 17.28 -11.44 0.91
C GLY A 264 16.50 -12.09 2.05
N ARG A 265 15.40 -12.80 1.73
CA ARG A 265 14.59 -13.51 2.72
C ARG A 265 15.33 -14.62 3.45
N ALA A 266 16.26 -15.29 2.78
CA ALA A 266 17.11 -16.30 3.42
C ALA A 266 17.96 -15.71 4.57
N VAL A 267 18.21 -14.40 4.55
CA VAL A 267 18.97 -13.68 5.57
C VAL A 267 18.06 -13.06 6.62
N TYR A 268 17.06 -12.30 6.16
CA TYR A 268 16.09 -11.61 7.01
C TYR A 268 14.71 -11.65 6.35
N ASN A 269 13.80 -12.45 6.91
CA ASN A 269 12.54 -12.82 6.27
C ASN A 269 11.46 -11.73 6.45
N LEU A 270 11.73 -10.52 5.97
CA LEU A 270 10.72 -9.46 5.91
C LEU A 270 9.74 -9.70 4.75
N PRO A 271 8.48 -9.24 4.84
CA PRO A 271 7.56 -9.16 3.71
C PRO A 271 8.17 -8.38 2.55
N MET A 272 7.96 -8.86 1.32
CA MET A 272 8.48 -8.22 0.11
C MET A 272 7.38 -8.06 -0.93
N TYR A 273 7.41 -6.94 -1.66
CA TYR A 273 6.47 -6.68 -2.74
C TYR A 273 7.14 -6.06 -3.96
N VAL A 274 6.40 -6.04 -5.06
CA VAL A 274 6.71 -5.29 -6.28
C VAL A 274 5.60 -4.32 -6.60
N ASN A 275 5.93 -3.16 -7.16
CA ASN A 275 4.97 -2.15 -7.59
C ASN A 275 4.88 -2.06 -9.10
N SER A 276 3.78 -1.52 -9.60
CA SER A 276 3.45 -1.50 -11.01
C SER A 276 3.06 -0.12 -11.50
N ALA A 277 3.77 0.39 -12.51
CA ALA A 277 3.21 1.39 -13.41
C ALA A 277 2.07 0.74 -14.21
N LEU A 278 0.90 1.38 -14.19
CA LEU A 278 -0.35 0.75 -14.59
C LEU A 278 -0.67 0.94 -16.08
N ARG A 279 -1.20 -0.09 -16.70
CA ARG A 279 -2.00 0.04 -17.93
C ARG A 279 -3.41 0.54 -17.60
N ASP A 280 -4.14 1.10 -18.59
CA ASP A 280 -5.53 1.54 -18.39
C ASP A 280 -6.41 0.34 -18.02
N PRO A 281 -7.03 0.32 -16.83
CA PRO A 281 -7.79 -0.83 -16.34
C PRO A 281 -9.14 -1.01 -17.05
N LEU A 282 -9.60 -0.01 -17.80
CA LEU A 282 -10.86 -0.03 -18.54
C LEU A 282 -10.66 -0.27 -20.04
N ALA A 283 -9.42 -0.27 -20.52
CA ALA A 283 -9.14 -0.61 -21.91
C ALA A 283 -9.41 -2.11 -22.15
N LEU A 284 -9.89 -2.42 -23.34
CA LEU A 284 -9.99 -3.82 -23.77
C LEU A 284 -8.62 -4.48 -23.74
N MET A 285 -8.56 -5.71 -23.21
CA MET A 285 -7.35 -6.51 -23.26
C MET A 285 -6.93 -6.73 -24.72
N ALA A 286 -5.74 -6.26 -25.02
CA ALA A 286 -5.12 -6.39 -26.33
C ALA A 286 -3.64 -6.77 -26.14
N PRO A 287 -3.01 -7.41 -27.12
CA PRO A 287 -1.56 -7.57 -27.14
C PRO A 287 -0.87 -6.23 -26.94
N TRP A 288 0.32 -6.26 -26.36
CA TRP A 288 1.09 -5.04 -26.08
C TRP A 288 1.32 -4.17 -27.33
N GLN A 289 1.09 -2.86 -27.18
CA GLN A 289 1.16 -1.87 -28.27
C GLN A 289 1.99 -0.63 -27.93
N ASN A 290 2.96 -0.73 -27.02
CA ASN A 290 3.81 0.38 -26.56
C ASN A 290 3.04 1.55 -25.89
N ASN A 291 1.93 1.26 -25.25
CA ASN A 291 1.10 2.24 -24.53
C ASN A 291 1.17 2.10 -23.01
N PHE A 292 1.95 1.13 -22.51
CA PHE A 292 2.23 0.90 -21.09
C PHE A 292 3.57 0.15 -20.96
N ILE A 293 4.05 0.00 -19.72
CA ILE A 293 5.29 -0.73 -19.42
C ILE A 293 5.05 -2.23 -19.62
N SER A 294 5.77 -2.86 -20.56
CA SER A 294 5.73 -4.31 -20.78
C SER A 294 6.54 -5.04 -19.72
N GLY A 295 6.03 -6.14 -19.22
CA GLY A 295 6.73 -7.04 -18.29
C GLY A 295 6.70 -6.63 -16.82
N GLY A 296 6.17 -5.44 -16.48
CA GLY A 296 5.92 -5.04 -15.09
C GLY A 296 4.74 -5.79 -14.47
N PRO A 297 4.59 -5.80 -13.13
CA PRO A 297 3.56 -6.58 -12.42
C PRO A 297 2.15 -5.97 -12.52
N SER A 298 1.72 -5.63 -13.74
CA SER A 298 0.37 -5.14 -14.03
C SER A 298 -0.68 -6.24 -13.78
N PHE A 299 -1.94 -5.83 -13.60
CA PHE A 299 -3.03 -6.71 -13.19
C PHE A 299 -3.21 -7.96 -14.06
N ASP A 300 -2.88 -7.89 -15.33
CA ASP A 300 -3.01 -8.98 -16.31
C ASP A 300 -1.90 -10.03 -16.22
N VAL A 301 -0.77 -9.72 -15.57
CA VAL A 301 0.37 -10.63 -15.40
C VAL A 301 0.67 -11.00 -13.95
N ILE A 302 -0.17 -10.62 -12.99
CA ILE A 302 -0.02 -11.01 -11.56
C ILE A 302 0.13 -12.53 -11.43
N ASP A 303 -0.63 -13.32 -12.20
CA ASP A 303 -0.54 -14.77 -12.17
C ASP A 303 0.85 -15.29 -12.55
N ILE A 304 1.52 -14.61 -13.49
CA ILE A 304 2.89 -14.94 -13.91
C ILE A 304 3.88 -14.59 -12.79
N TYR A 305 3.71 -13.42 -12.14
CA TYR A 305 4.54 -13.05 -10.98
C TYR A 305 4.37 -14.02 -9.82
N LYS A 306 3.14 -14.47 -9.52
CA LYS A 306 2.87 -15.49 -8.50
C LYS A 306 3.54 -16.83 -8.81
N ALA A 307 3.63 -17.19 -10.09
CA ALA A 307 4.29 -18.42 -10.54
C ALA A 307 5.82 -18.32 -10.51
N ALA A 308 6.37 -17.17 -10.92
CA ALA A 308 7.80 -17.00 -11.15
C ALA A 308 8.55 -16.40 -9.95
N ALA A 309 7.86 -15.69 -9.06
CA ALA A 309 8.44 -15.00 -7.90
C ALA A 309 7.71 -15.33 -6.59
N PRO A 310 7.71 -16.59 -6.12
CA PRO A 310 6.99 -17.02 -4.92
C PRO A 310 7.50 -16.39 -3.62
N HIS A 311 8.69 -15.77 -3.60
CA HIS A 311 9.19 -15.01 -2.46
C HIS A 311 8.75 -13.53 -2.46
N ILE A 312 7.95 -13.11 -3.44
CA ILE A 312 7.23 -11.83 -3.45
C ILE A 312 5.80 -12.08 -2.95
N ASP A 313 5.41 -11.40 -1.87
CA ASP A 313 4.10 -11.59 -1.23
C ASP A 313 2.96 -11.03 -2.06
N LEU A 314 3.16 -9.84 -2.66
CA LEU A 314 2.12 -9.16 -3.42
C LEU A 314 2.68 -8.28 -4.55
N ALA A 315 1.86 -8.06 -5.56
CA ALA A 315 2.00 -7.01 -6.56
C ALA A 315 1.06 -5.85 -6.20
N ALA A 316 1.56 -4.62 -6.25
CA ALA A 316 0.85 -3.44 -5.78
C ALA A 316 0.71 -2.38 -6.89
N PRO A 317 -0.45 -1.69 -7.02
CA PRO A 317 -0.66 -0.68 -8.04
C PRO A 317 -0.16 0.70 -7.60
N ASP A 318 0.53 1.42 -8.51
CA ASP A 318 0.87 2.83 -8.36
C ASP A 318 -0.19 3.67 -9.10
N ILE A 319 -1.12 4.28 -8.35
CA ILE A 319 -2.33 4.82 -8.94
C ILE A 319 -2.24 6.34 -9.11
N TYR A 320 -1.91 6.78 -10.33
CA TYR A 320 -1.91 8.20 -10.73
C TYR A 320 -3.12 8.59 -11.60
N MET A 321 -3.95 7.62 -11.98
CA MET A 321 -5.21 7.87 -12.68
C MET A 321 -6.21 8.47 -11.70
N SER A 322 -6.51 9.76 -11.84
CA SER A 322 -7.39 10.49 -10.92
C SER A 322 -8.88 10.25 -11.17
N GLU A 323 -9.24 9.68 -12.32
CA GLU A 323 -10.61 9.33 -12.68
C GLU A 323 -11.14 8.22 -11.75
N SER A 324 -12.26 8.47 -11.11
CA SER A 324 -12.81 7.61 -10.07
C SER A 324 -13.13 6.19 -10.53
N ASN A 325 -13.58 6.02 -11.77
CA ASN A 325 -13.84 4.70 -12.36
C ASN A 325 -12.54 3.91 -12.58
N LYS A 326 -11.47 4.55 -13.05
CA LYS A 326 -10.15 3.90 -13.24
C LYS A 326 -9.48 3.60 -11.92
N PHE A 327 -9.55 4.53 -10.96
CA PHE A 327 -9.03 4.30 -9.61
C PHE A 327 -9.69 3.07 -8.98
N SER A 328 -11.03 3.02 -8.98
CA SER A 328 -11.80 1.90 -8.43
C SER A 328 -11.53 0.58 -9.15
N ALA A 329 -11.43 0.60 -10.50
CA ALA A 329 -11.11 -0.59 -11.29
C ALA A 329 -9.72 -1.17 -10.94
N ASN A 330 -8.71 -0.32 -10.75
CA ASN A 330 -7.40 -0.78 -10.29
C ASN A 330 -7.46 -1.44 -8.92
N LEU A 331 -8.20 -0.87 -7.96
CA LEU A 331 -8.38 -1.51 -6.65
C LEU A 331 -9.02 -2.91 -6.78
N GLU A 332 -10.01 -3.08 -7.65
CA GLU A 332 -10.67 -4.38 -7.88
C GLU A 332 -9.74 -5.40 -8.51
N LEU A 333 -8.95 -4.99 -9.49
CA LEU A 333 -8.05 -5.88 -10.24
C LEU A 333 -6.87 -6.38 -9.40
N PHE A 334 -6.37 -5.55 -8.47
CA PHE A 334 -5.26 -5.92 -7.59
C PHE A 334 -5.71 -6.58 -6.29
N GLN A 335 -6.95 -6.33 -5.82
CA GLN A 335 -7.52 -6.97 -4.63
C GLN A 335 -8.00 -8.39 -4.96
N ARG A 336 -7.17 -9.37 -4.68
CA ARG A 336 -7.46 -10.78 -4.98
C ARG A 336 -7.32 -11.65 -3.73
N PRO A 337 -7.98 -12.81 -3.67
CA PRO A 337 -7.76 -13.76 -2.58
C PRO A 337 -6.31 -14.23 -2.44
N ASP A 338 -5.51 -14.16 -3.50
CA ASP A 338 -4.10 -14.53 -3.55
C ASP A 338 -3.14 -13.33 -3.66
N ASN A 339 -3.67 -12.11 -3.65
CA ASN A 339 -2.89 -10.88 -3.70
C ASN A 339 -3.49 -9.82 -2.78
N ALA A 340 -2.76 -9.45 -1.73
CA ALA A 340 -3.19 -8.41 -0.80
C ALA A 340 -3.26 -7.05 -1.50
N LEU A 341 -4.24 -6.22 -1.14
CA LEU A 341 -4.30 -4.84 -1.62
C LEU A 341 -3.40 -3.95 -0.75
N LEU A 342 -2.42 -3.33 -1.39
CA LEU A 342 -1.62 -2.22 -0.88
C LEU A 342 -1.56 -1.18 -1.99
N VAL A 343 -1.70 0.09 -1.70
CA VAL A 343 -1.47 1.18 -2.65
C VAL A 343 -0.22 1.93 -2.18
N PRO A 344 0.99 1.48 -2.58
CA PRO A 344 2.25 2.02 -2.05
C PRO A 344 2.60 3.36 -2.70
N GLU A 345 1.95 3.68 -3.82
CA GLU A 345 2.20 4.92 -4.54
C GLU A 345 0.92 5.44 -5.18
N MET A 346 0.60 6.72 -4.96
CA MET A 346 -0.51 7.39 -5.62
C MET A 346 -0.26 8.89 -5.71
N GLY A 347 -1.06 9.60 -6.51
CA GLY A 347 -0.98 11.05 -6.60
C GLY A 347 -1.22 11.74 -5.24
N ASN A 348 -0.45 12.78 -4.93
CA ASN A 348 -0.56 13.57 -3.70
C ASN A 348 -1.40 14.86 -3.85
N ALA A 349 -2.04 15.08 -5.00
CA ALA A 349 -2.94 16.21 -5.18
C ALA A 349 -4.22 16.05 -4.34
N LYS A 350 -4.78 17.18 -3.89
CA LYS A 350 -5.97 17.24 -3.02
C LYS A 350 -7.12 16.29 -3.42
N PRO A 351 -7.49 16.14 -4.73
CA PRO A 351 -8.58 15.23 -5.10
C PRO A 351 -8.32 13.76 -4.77
N PHE A 352 -7.07 13.33 -4.65
CA PHE A 352 -6.74 11.95 -4.30
C PHE A 352 -7.05 11.60 -2.84
N ALA A 353 -7.08 12.57 -1.94
CA ALA A 353 -7.32 12.32 -0.51
C ALA A 353 -8.66 11.63 -0.23
N ARG A 354 -9.69 11.82 -1.11
CA ARG A 354 -10.98 11.12 -0.99
C ARG A 354 -10.85 9.60 -1.11
N TYR A 355 -9.86 9.12 -1.86
CA TYR A 355 -9.67 7.70 -2.10
C TYR A 355 -9.12 6.95 -0.88
N VAL A 356 -8.56 7.65 0.10
CA VAL A 356 -8.13 7.04 1.37
C VAL A 356 -9.29 6.27 2.01
N TYR A 357 -10.50 6.85 2.06
CA TYR A 357 -11.68 6.17 2.61
C TYR A 357 -12.02 4.89 1.88
N GLN A 358 -11.98 4.91 0.55
CA GLN A 358 -12.29 3.75 -0.28
C GLN A 358 -11.25 2.65 -0.11
N VAL A 359 -9.95 2.99 -0.12
CA VAL A 359 -8.86 2.04 0.03
C VAL A 359 -8.89 1.37 1.40
N LEU A 360 -8.97 2.16 2.48
CA LEU A 360 -9.01 1.63 3.85
C LEU A 360 -10.30 0.83 4.12
N GLY A 361 -11.42 1.26 3.56
CA GLY A 361 -12.70 0.56 3.69
C GLY A 361 -12.74 -0.77 2.94
N ARG A 362 -11.95 -0.95 1.89
CA ARG A 362 -11.79 -2.23 1.18
C ARG A 362 -10.94 -3.25 1.94
N GLY A 363 -10.37 -2.88 3.07
CA GLY A 363 -9.49 -3.76 3.85
C GLY A 363 -8.09 -3.87 3.27
N ALA A 364 -7.60 -2.83 2.60
CA ALA A 364 -6.21 -2.73 2.16
C ALA A 364 -5.25 -2.78 3.35
N LEU A 365 -4.03 -3.28 3.13
CA LEU A 365 -2.94 -3.20 4.09
C LEU A 365 -2.57 -1.75 4.41
N GLY A 366 -2.72 -0.87 3.43
CA GLY A 366 -2.46 0.56 3.56
C GLY A 366 -2.44 1.31 2.24
N ILE A 367 -1.98 2.57 2.34
CA ILE A 367 -1.93 3.54 1.25
C ILE A 367 -0.82 4.56 1.53
N ALA A 368 -0.11 4.99 0.47
CA ALA A 368 0.91 6.03 0.55
C ALA A 368 0.84 6.99 -0.65
N PRO A 369 0.53 8.28 -0.46
CA PRO A 369 0.75 9.29 -1.49
C PRO A 369 2.26 9.48 -1.73
N PHE A 370 2.65 9.64 -3.01
CA PHE A 370 4.02 9.84 -3.45
C PHE A 370 4.42 11.31 -3.45
N GLY A 371 5.72 11.56 -3.18
CA GLY A 371 6.29 12.90 -3.25
C GLY A 371 5.89 13.75 -2.05
N VAL A 372 5.78 13.13 -0.88
CA VAL A 372 5.41 13.81 0.36
C VAL A 372 6.67 14.19 1.13
N ASP A 373 7.25 15.29 0.73
CA ASP A 373 8.30 16.02 1.43
C ASP A 373 8.22 17.50 1.06
N TYR A 374 9.02 18.36 1.71
CA TYR A 374 8.96 19.80 1.51
C TYR A 374 10.13 20.34 0.69
N PHE A 375 10.58 19.58 -0.31
CA PHE A 375 11.49 20.08 -1.32
C PHE A 375 10.73 20.89 -2.36
N ASP A 376 11.40 21.88 -2.95
CA ASP A 376 10.84 22.69 -4.03
C ASP A 376 10.84 21.90 -5.36
N TYR A 377 10.16 20.76 -5.35
CA TYR A 377 9.95 19.87 -6.50
C TYR A 377 8.54 19.30 -6.47
N THR A 378 7.89 19.24 -7.61
CA THR A 378 6.54 18.65 -7.75
C THR A 378 6.52 17.55 -8.79
N ASN A 379 5.63 16.58 -8.58
CA ASN A 379 5.34 15.55 -9.58
C ASN A 379 4.15 15.93 -10.50
N PHE A 380 3.83 17.23 -10.60
CA PHE A 380 2.77 17.72 -11.49
C PHE A 380 3.06 17.35 -12.96
N PRO A 381 2.06 16.85 -13.74
CA PRO A 381 0.62 16.78 -13.46
C PRO A 381 0.15 15.51 -12.72
N LEU A 382 1.03 14.57 -12.40
CA LEU A 382 0.65 13.33 -11.71
C LEU A 382 0.31 13.56 -10.24
N GLY A 383 0.89 14.59 -9.62
CA GLY A 383 0.66 14.99 -8.24
C GLY A 383 0.27 16.47 -8.09
N SER A 384 0.40 16.99 -6.87
CA SER A 384 0.14 18.38 -6.53
C SER A 384 1.12 19.33 -7.21
N LYS A 385 0.67 20.60 -7.39
CA LYS A 385 1.54 21.73 -7.72
C LYS A 385 2.22 22.32 -6.48
N ASP A 386 1.64 22.05 -5.30
CA ASP A 386 2.08 22.62 -4.05
C ASP A 386 3.25 21.80 -3.49
N THR A 387 4.23 22.47 -2.87
CA THR A 387 5.43 21.86 -2.27
C THR A 387 5.50 22.09 -0.76
N ASP A 388 4.44 22.64 -0.17
CA ASP A 388 4.34 22.99 1.23
C ASP A 388 3.22 22.21 1.95
N LYS A 389 2.84 22.69 3.13
CA LYS A 389 1.79 22.09 3.96
C LYS A 389 0.43 21.97 3.27
N SER A 390 0.14 22.77 2.25
CA SER A 390 -1.13 22.68 1.52
C SER A 390 -1.26 21.39 0.72
N MET A 391 -0.14 20.79 0.29
CA MET A 391 -0.09 19.45 -0.29
C MET A 391 -0.39 18.36 0.76
N ALA A 392 0.18 18.46 1.95
CA ALA A 392 0.07 17.48 3.02
C ALA A 392 -1.31 17.51 3.72
N GLU A 393 -1.92 18.70 3.87
CA GLU A 393 -3.14 18.93 4.67
C GLU A 393 -4.33 18.04 4.31
N PRO A 394 -4.69 17.81 3.02
CA PRO A 394 -5.84 16.96 2.66
C PRO A 394 -5.71 15.53 3.17
N PHE A 395 -4.52 14.95 3.10
CA PHE A 395 -4.23 13.62 3.62
C PHE A 395 -4.10 13.62 5.13
N GLY A 396 -3.45 14.63 5.69
CA GLY A 396 -3.25 14.80 7.14
C GLY A 396 -4.56 14.83 7.91
N LYS A 397 -5.60 15.52 7.41
CA LYS A 397 -6.94 15.53 8.00
C LYS A 397 -7.55 14.13 8.10
N VAL A 398 -7.37 13.30 7.08
CA VAL A 398 -7.91 11.94 7.06
C VAL A 398 -7.07 11.02 7.93
N TYR A 399 -5.75 11.07 7.81
CA TYR A 399 -4.85 10.20 8.60
C TYR A 399 -4.97 10.48 10.10
N ALA A 400 -5.14 11.75 10.51
CA ALA A 400 -5.35 12.11 11.91
C ALA A 400 -6.54 11.39 12.54
N ALA A 401 -7.60 11.13 11.77
CA ALA A 401 -8.78 10.40 12.23
C ALA A 401 -8.50 8.89 12.39
N PHE A 402 -7.73 8.29 11.48
CA PHE A 402 -7.43 6.85 11.52
C PHE A 402 -6.25 6.49 12.44
N ARG A 403 -5.30 7.40 12.62
CA ARG A 403 -4.05 7.14 13.35
C ARG A 403 -4.24 6.59 14.76
N PRO A 404 -5.15 7.13 15.61
CA PRO A 404 -5.36 6.61 16.96
C PRO A 404 -6.03 5.22 17.00
N MET A 405 -6.73 4.82 15.92
CA MET A 405 -7.43 3.54 15.83
C MET A 405 -6.82 2.57 14.79
N GLU A 406 -5.60 2.84 14.32
CA GLU A 406 -4.97 2.08 13.22
C GLU A 406 -4.94 0.57 13.45
N ARG A 407 -4.66 0.12 14.68
CA ARG A 407 -4.64 -1.30 15.03
C ARG A 407 -6.03 -1.92 15.04
N GLN A 408 -7.02 -1.19 15.57
CA GLN A 408 -8.41 -1.63 15.54
C GLN A 408 -8.96 -1.71 14.12
N TRP A 409 -8.65 -0.68 13.30
CA TRP A 409 -9.08 -0.67 11.90
C TRP A 409 -8.47 -1.84 11.12
N ALA A 410 -7.17 -2.07 11.24
CA ALA A 410 -6.49 -3.21 10.62
C ALA A 410 -7.10 -4.55 11.04
N LYS A 411 -7.46 -4.70 12.32
CA LYS A 411 -8.14 -5.88 12.81
C LYS A 411 -9.53 -6.05 12.18
N TRP A 412 -10.36 -5.01 12.16
CA TRP A 412 -11.67 -5.05 11.53
C TRP A 412 -11.58 -5.34 10.03
N ALA A 413 -10.58 -4.77 9.36
CA ALA A 413 -10.31 -5.05 7.95
C ALA A 413 -9.98 -6.54 7.72
N PHE A 414 -9.09 -7.10 8.52
CA PHE A 414 -8.75 -8.53 8.46
C PHE A 414 -9.93 -9.45 8.78
N GLU A 415 -10.86 -9.01 9.64
CA GLU A 415 -12.12 -9.70 9.93
C GLU A 415 -13.16 -9.54 8.79
N GLY A 416 -12.90 -8.72 7.77
CA GLY A 416 -13.84 -8.45 6.67
C GLY A 416 -15.02 -7.57 7.07
N ARG A 417 -14.79 -6.64 7.98
CA ARG A 417 -15.83 -5.81 8.61
C ARG A 417 -15.73 -4.34 8.21
N THR A 418 -14.85 -3.99 7.28
CA THR A 418 -14.66 -2.62 6.80
C THR A 418 -15.22 -2.45 5.39
N TYR A 419 -15.75 -1.26 5.11
CA TYR A 419 -16.37 -0.87 3.86
C TYR A 419 -16.02 0.58 3.58
N GLY A 420 -15.89 0.96 2.31
CA GLY A 420 -15.56 2.35 1.99
C GLY A 420 -15.91 2.76 0.58
N VAL A 421 -16.25 4.03 0.44
CA VAL A 421 -16.54 4.69 -0.82
C VAL A 421 -15.87 6.04 -0.90
N ALA A 422 -15.53 6.46 -2.11
CA ALA A 422 -15.10 7.82 -2.43
C ALA A 422 -16.06 8.43 -3.43
N GLU A 423 -16.29 9.74 -3.35
CA GLU A 423 -17.11 10.46 -4.29
C GLU A 423 -16.61 10.24 -5.72
N GLY A 424 -17.47 9.72 -6.58
CA GLY A 424 -17.21 9.54 -8.01
C GLY A 424 -17.20 10.87 -8.76
N ASP A 425 -16.59 10.90 -9.94
CA ASP A 425 -16.59 12.09 -10.80
C ASP A 425 -18.02 12.38 -11.32
N ASP A 426 -18.86 11.34 -11.40
CA ASP A 426 -20.29 11.45 -11.74
C ASP A 426 -21.18 11.87 -10.56
N ARG A 427 -20.60 11.98 -9.35
CA ARG A 427 -21.28 12.42 -8.12
C ARG A 427 -22.46 11.57 -7.67
N LYS A 428 -22.66 10.39 -8.24
CA LYS A 428 -23.77 9.52 -7.87
C LYS A 428 -23.59 8.93 -6.50
N SER A 429 -24.74 8.65 -5.85
CA SER A 429 -24.77 7.89 -4.61
C SER A 429 -24.22 6.49 -4.82
N GLN A 430 -23.54 5.99 -3.81
CA GLN A 430 -22.96 4.65 -3.81
C GLN A 430 -23.52 3.83 -2.65
N THR A 431 -23.57 2.52 -2.81
CA THR A 431 -24.06 1.61 -1.78
C THR A 431 -23.01 0.60 -1.39
N VAL A 432 -23.00 0.25 -0.10
CA VAL A 432 -22.21 -0.88 0.43
C VAL A 432 -23.10 -1.79 1.25
N ASN A 433 -23.03 -3.09 0.99
CA ASN A 433 -23.74 -4.11 1.74
C ASN A 433 -22.85 -4.61 2.88
N MET A 434 -23.38 -4.50 4.08
CA MET A 434 -22.82 -5.01 5.32
C MET A 434 -23.67 -6.19 5.81
N LYS A 435 -23.26 -6.88 6.86
CA LYS A 435 -24.10 -7.93 7.45
C LYS A 435 -25.44 -7.32 7.96
N ASN A 436 -26.55 -7.76 7.39
CA ASN A 436 -27.92 -7.32 7.75
C ASN A 436 -28.22 -5.82 7.57
N TRP A 437 -27.31 -5.05 7.00
CA TRP A 437 -27.45 -3.63 6.79
C TRP A 437 -26.87 -3.20 5.42
N LYS A 438 -27.46 -2.17 4.83
CA LYS A 438 -26.97 -1.52 3.60
C LYS A 438 -26.79 -0.03 3.90
N ALA A 439 -25.58 0.48 3.67
CA ALA A 439 -25.34 1.91 3.69
C ALA A 439 -25.45 2.50 2.28
N THR A 440 -26.22 3.59 2.14
CA THR A 440 -26.27 4.44 0.96
C THR A 440 -25.55 5.75 1.30
N VAL A 441 -24.51 6.07 0.53
CA VAL A 441 -23.69 7.27 0.69
C VAL A 441 -23.98 8.20 -0.47
N SER A 442 -24.48 9.39 -0.18
CA SER A 442 -24.76 10.45 -1.15
C SER A 442 -23.78 11.61 -0.97
N PHE A 443 -23.53 12.35 -2.05
CA PHE A 443 -22.53 13.41 -2.10
C PHE A 443 -23.17 14.73 -2.56
N ARG A 444 -22.61 15.88 -2.11
CA ARG A 444 -23.09 17.22 -2.46
C ARG A 444 -24.55 17.49 -2.09
N GLU A 445 -25.06 16.79 -1.11
CA GLU A 445 -26.41 17.03 -0.61
C GLU A 445 -26.41 18.13 0.46
N TRP A 446 -27.53 18.87 0.51
CA TRP A 446 -27.79 19.79 1.60
C TRP A 446 -28.09 19.04 2.89
N GLN A 447 -28.03 19.77 4.02
CA GLN A 447 -28.30 19.21 5.35
C GLN A 447 -29.60 18.38 5.39
N LEU A 448 -30.64 18.81 4.71
CA LEU A 448 -31.95 18.11 4.67
C LEU A 448 -32.05 17.09 3.51
N GLY A 449 -31.04 16.91 2.70
CA GLY A 449 -30.91 15.81 1.74
C GLY A 449 -31.57 16.02 0.39
N ASP A 450 -32.71 16.67 0.29
CA ASP A 450 -33.45 16.77 -0.94
C ASP A 450 -33.45 18.18 -1.54
N ARG A 451 -32.86 18.30 -2.72
CA ARG A 451 -32.83 19.56 -3.49
C ARG A 451 -34.22 19.97 -4.04
N SER A 452 -35.21 19.05 -4.04
CA SER A 452 -36.55 19.36 -4.51
C SER A 452 -37.24 20.48 -3.69
N TRP A 453 -36.81 20.69 -2.45
CA TRP A 453 -37.33 21.76 -1.60
C TRP A 453 -36.91 23.16 -2.06
N LYS A 454 -35.78 23.26 -2.79
CA LYS A 454 -35.27 24.49 -3.38
C LYS A 454 -34.67 24.21 -4.76
N PRO A 455 -35.47 23.94 -5.77
CA PRO A 455 -34.98 23.53 -7.10
C PRO A 455 -34.11 24.58 -7.78
N ASP A 456 -34.26 25.86 -7.40
CA ASP A 456 -33.50 26.99 -7.97
C ASP A 456 -32.14 27.20 -7.32
N MET A 457 -31.80 26.47 -6.24
CA MET A 457 -30.50 26.60 -5.60
C MET A 457 -29.41 26.02 -6.50
N LYS A 458 -28.46 26.89 -6.86
CA LYS A 458 -27.26 26.54 -7.65
C LYS A 458 -26.04 26.26 -6.76
N ASP A 459 -26.08 26.75 -5.52
CA ASP A 459 -24.95 26.61 -4.60
C ASP A 459 -24.87 25.22 -3.99
N TYR A 460 -23.66 24.77 -3.74
CA TYR A 460 -23.34 23.51 -3.08
C TYR A 460 -22.60 23.80 -1.75
N PRO A 461 -22.55 22.83 -0.82
CA PRO A 461 -21.74 23.00 0.39
C PRO A 461 -20.30 23.37 0.04
N ALA A 462 -19.74 24.32 0.79
CA ALA A 462 -18.36 24.80 0.56
C ALA A 462 -17.36 23.64 0.57
N GLY A 463 -16.43 23.66 -0.36
CA GLY A 463 -15.38 22.64 -0.49
C GLY A 463 -15.82 21.41 -1.28
N THR A 464 -17.03 21.41 -1.86
CA THR A 464 -17.53 20.30 -2.71
C THR A 464 -17.55 20.64 -4.20
N GLU A 465 -16.91 21.71 -4.62
CA GLU A 465 -16.80 22.15 -6.03
C GLU A 465 -16.15 21.06 -6.90
N THR A 466 -15.11 20.42 -6.35
CA THR A 466 -14.50 19.21 -6.91
C THR A 466 -14.83 18.00 -6.03
N PRO A 467 -14.84 16.76 -6.58
CA PRO A 467 -15.05 15.57 -5.78
C PRO A 467 -14.08 15.49 -4.61
N SER A 468 -14.60 15.44 -3.39
CA SER A 468 -13.81 15.48 -2.15
C SER A 468 -14.43 14.63 -1.03
N GLY A 469 -15.65 14.14 -1.26
CA GLY A 469 -16.38 13.32 -0.30
C GLY A 469 -15.83 11.89 -0.20
N GLY A 470 -15.91 11.32 0.99
CA GLY A 470 -15.57 9.93 1.22
C GLY A 470 -16.04 9.44 2.58
N VAL A 471 -16.34 8.16 2.66
CA VAL A 471 -16.78 7.50 3.88
C VAL A 471 -16.14 6.12 3.98
N ALA A 472 -15.60 5.81 5.15
CA ALA A 472 -15.20 4.47 5.54
C ALA A 472 -16.03 4.03 6.76
N ILE A 473 -16.50 2.79 6.73
CA ILE A 473 -17.37 2.21 7.76
C ILE A 473 -16.73 0.94 8.27
N ALA A 474 -16.65 0.77 9.60
CA ALA A 474 -16.37 -0.51 10.22
C ALA A 474 -17.61 -0.98 10.99
N GLN A 475 -18.13 -2.16 10.67
CA GLN A 475 -19.21 -2.79 11.43
C GLN A 475 -18.61 -3.50 12.65
N ILE A 476 -18.67 -2.86 13.82
CA ILE A 476 -18.02 -3.34 15.05
C ILE A 476 -18.88 -4.26 15.90
N GLY A 477 -20.17 -4.30 15.63
CA GLY A 477 -21.17 -5.19 16.23
C GLY A 477 -22.28 -5.49 15.23
N ASP A 478 -23.27 -6.31 15.57
CA ASP A 478 -24.37 -6.63 14.65
C ASP A 478 -25.12 -5.37 14.19
N ASN A 479 -25.27 -4.39 15.08
CA ASN A 479 -25.96 -3.14 14.86
C ASN A 479 -25.09 -1.91 15.21
N GLU A 480 -23.79 -2.06 15.35
CA GLU A 480 -22.89 -0.99 15.78
C GLU A 480 -21.83 -0.73 14.71
N PHE A 481 -21.53 0.54 14.49
CA PHE A 481 -20.66 1.03 13.42
C PHE A 481 -19.72 2.12 13.91
N ILE A 482 -18.48 2.11 13.40
CA ILE A 482 -17.63 3.30 13.36
C ILE A 482 -17.70 3.84 11.93
N ILE A 483 -18.03 5.11 11.79
CA ILE A 483 -18.17 5.78 10.50
C ILE A 483 -17.21 6.96 10.48
N VAL A 484 -16.31 6.99 9.51
CA VAL A 484 -15.33 8.08 9.31
C VAL A 484 -15.59 8.68 7.94
N GLY A 485 -15.82 9.98 7.87
CA GLY A 485 -16.09 10.59 6.57
C GLY A 485 -16.16 12.10 6.59
N GLN A 486 -16.28 12.66 5.39
CA GLN A 486 -16.53 14.08 5.12
C GLN A 486 -17.28 14.27 3.80
N HIS A 487 -17.95 15.41 3.63
CA HIS A 487 -18.67 15.81 2.42
C HIS A 487 -19.61 14.72 1.88
N ALA A 488 -20.29 14.04 2.79
CA ALA A 488 -21.16 12.91 2.46
C ALA A 488 -22.35 12.83 3.42
N ARG A 489 -23.39 12.16 2.97
CA ARG A 489 -24.54 11.77 3.78
C ARG A 489 -24.66 10.24 3.78
N VAL A 490 -24.84 9.66 4.94
CA VAL A 490 -24.93 8.21 5.11
C VAL A 490 -26.32 7.82 5.63
N LYS A 491 -27.06 7.04 4.85
CA LYS A 491 -28.29 6.36 5.27
C LYS A 491 -27.99 4.88 5.45
N ILE A 492 -28.50 4.28 6.53
CA ILE A 492 -28.35 2.83 6.77
C ILE A 492 -29.74 2.21 6.89
N GLU A 493 -30.00 1.18 6.08
CA GLU A 493 -31.25 0.46 5.99
C GLU A 493 -31.04 -1.02 6.26
N GLY A 494 -32.09 -1.69 6.80
CA GLY A 494 -32.07 -3.13 7.03
C GLY A 494 -32.10 -3.93 5.73
N ILE A 495 -31.25 -4.96 5.65
CA ILE A 495 -31.28 -6.03 4.63
C ILE A 495 -31.18 -7.39 5.33
N GLY A 496 -31.35 -8.48 4.59
CA GLY A 496 -31.24 -9.83 5.15
C GLY A 496 -32.17 -10.04 6.33
N SER A 497 -31.68 -10.37 7.52
CA SER A 497 -32.52 -10.58 8.70
C SER A 497 -33.21 -9.31 9.21
N ASN A 498 -32.80 -8.15 8.77
CA ASN A 498 -33.41 -6.85 9.11
C ASN A 498 -34.29 -6.26 7.98
N GLU A 499 -34.44 -6.98 6.87
CA GLU A 499 -35.24 -6.53 5.74
C GLU A 499 -36.70 -6.29 6.14
N GLY A 500 -37.26 -5.14 5.71
CA GLY A 500 -38.63 -4.75 6.02
C GLY A 500 -38.93 -4.34 7.48
N LYS A 501 -37.93 -4.42 8.36
CA LYS A 501 -38.11 -3.95 9.75
C LYS A 501 -37.86 -2.45 9.82
N PRO A 502 -38.76 -1.69 10.47
CA PRO A 502 -38.46 -0.31 10.80
C PRO A 502 -37.22 -0.20 11.69
N SER A 503 -36.40 0.82 11.45
CA SER A 503 -35.18 1.04 12.22
C SER A 503 -35.00 2.50 12.61
N LEU A 504 -34.38 2.71 13.76
CA LEU A 504 -34.04 4.02 14.28
C LEU A 504 -32.61 4.02 14.80
N TRP A 505 -31.98 5.18 14.83
CA TRP A 505 -30.74 5.38 15.55
C TRP A 505 -31.01 5.26 17.05
N ALA A 506 -30.50 4.21 17.67
CA ALA A 506 -30.52 4.07 19.12
C ALA A 506 -29.54 5.05 19.78
N ARG A 507 -28.44 5.36 19.09
CA ARG A 507 -27.43 6.32 19.53
C ARG A 507 -26.48 6.65 18.38
N VAL A 508 -26.09 7.93 18.26
CA VAL A 508 -25.05 8.42 17.35
C VAL A 508 -24.13 9.33 18.15
N GLU A 509 -22.93 8.85 18.46
CA GLU A 509 -21.93 9.60 19.20
C GLU A 509 -20.91 10.15 18.21
N GLU A 510 -20.64 11.46 18.26
CA GLU A 510 -19.44 12.06 17.68
C GLU A 510 -18.32 12.03 18.73
N GLY A 511 -17.10 11.72 18.28
CA GLY A 511 -15.94 11.65 19.16
C GLY A 511 -14.67 11.25 18.43
N HIS A 512 -13.71 10.76 19.17
CA HIS A 512 -12.43 10.30 18.65
C HIS A 512 -11.88 9.13 19.48
N PHE A 513 -10.86 8.47 18.96
CA PHE A 513 -10.08 7.51 19.74
C PHE A 513 -8.87 8.23 20.38
N ASP A 514 -8.62 7.96 21.65
CA ASP A 514 -7.40 8.43 22.32
C ASP A 514 -6.16 7.63 21.87
N ALA A 515 -4.98 8.04 22.34
CA ALA A 515 -3.71 7.39 22.00
C ALA A 515 -3.63 5.89 22.41
N ASN A 516 -4.54 5.42 23.26
CA ASN A 516 -4.65 4.02 23.68
C ASN A 516 -5.72 3.25 22.89
N GLY A 517 -6.34 3.89 21.89
CA GLY A 517 -7.42 3.32 21.10
C GLY A 517 -8.76 3.22 21.84
N LYS A 518 -8.96 3.98 22.93
CA LYS A 518 -10.23 4.05 23.64
C LYS A 518 -11.12 5.12 23.02
N TRP A 519 -12.41 4.80 22.80
CA TRP A 519 -13.39 5.76 22.33
C TRP A 519 -13.67 6.83 23.38
N ILE A 520 -13.58 8.09 22.98
CA ILE A 520 -13.93 9.29 23.76
C ILE A 520 -15.08 9.98 23.05
N MET A 521 -16.25 9.97 23.68
CA MET A 521 -17.44 10.62 23.17
C MET A 521 -17.39 12.12 23.52
N GLU A 522 -17.67 12.96 22.55
CA GLU A 522 -17.74 14.44 22.70
C GLU A 522 -19.19 14.89 22.81
N ARG A 523 -20.06 14.41 21.93
CA ARG A 523 -21.49 14.73 21.93
C ARG A 523 -22.34 13.69 21.20
N ASN A 524 -23.65 13.68 21.46
CA ASN A 524 -24.61 12.92 20.68
C ASN A 524 -25.17 13.76 19.51
N TRP A 525 -25.37 13.12 18.40
CA TRP A 525 -26.10 13.64 17.25
C TRP A 525 -27.57 13.26 17.36
N ASN A 526 -28.46 14.22 17.11
CA ASN A 526 -29.92 14.06 17.03
C ASN A 526 -30.52 15.12 16.08
N GLY A 527 -31.82 14.98 15.76
CA GLY A 527 -32.55 15.90 14.93
C GLY A 527 -31.93 16.06 13.53
N ASP A 528 -31.76 17.28 13.09
CA ASP A 528 -31.27 17.62 11.74
C ASP A 528 -29.97 16.91 11.31
N GLN A 529 -29.15 16.48 12.28
CA GLN A 529 -27.92 15.76 11.99
C GLN A 529 -28.14 14.29 11.63
N THR A 530 -29.31 13.73 11.98
CA THR A 530 -29.63 12.30 11.82
C THR A 530 -30.91 12.01 11.08
N ASP A 531 -31.90 12.95 11.02
CA ASP A 531 -33.24 12.69 10.53
C ASP A 531 -33.28 12.30 9.03
N TYR A 532 -32.37 12.85 8.25
CA TYR A 532 -32.25 12.56 6.81
C TYR A 532 -31.01 11.75 6.45
N GLY A 533 -30.47 11.03 7.40
CA GLY A 533 -29.18 10.34 7.34
C GLY A 533 -28.08 11.14 8.04
N LEU A 534 -26.96 10.49 8.32
CA LEU A 534 -25.81 11.11 9.01
C LEU A 534 -25.14 12.15 8.09
N ASN A 535 -25.20 13.41 8.44
CA ASN A 535 -24.71 14.51 7.61
C ASN A 535 -23.28 14.90 7.93
N LEU A 536 -22.32 14.29 7.23
CA LEU A 536 -20.87 14.53 7.37
C LEU A 536 -20.47 15.73 6.51
N THR A 537 -20.28 16.88 7.14
CA THR A 537 -19.96 18.16 6.48
C THR A 537 -18.49 18.30 6.10
N GLY A 538 -17.93 19.52 6.09
CA GLY A 538 -16.60 19.84 5.55
C GLY A 538 -15.39 19.41 6.39
N ARG A 539 -15.59 18.88 7.61
CA ARG A 539 -14.50 18.31 8.41
C ARG A 539 -14.57 16.78 8.43
N VAL A 540 -13.44 16.14 8.57
CA VAL A 540 -13.40 14.71 8.84
C VAL A 540 -14.05 14.45 10.20
N THR A 541 -15.09 13.65 10.22
CA THR A 541 -15.89 13.35 11.42
C THR A 541 -15.84 11.84 11.69
N ILE A 542 -15.71 11.46 12.95
CA ILE A 542 -15.80 10.07 13.40
C ILE A 542 -17.07 9.93 14.23
N LEU A 543 -17.91 8.97 13.82
CA LEU A 543 -19.14 8.64 14.54
C LEU A 543 -19.09 7.19 15.01
N LYS A 544 -19.51 6.97 16.26
CA LYS A 544 -19.91 5.65 16.76
C LYS A 544 -21.42 5.60 16.81
N ALA A 545 -22.00 4.78 15.94
CA ALA A 545 -23.44 4.76 15.73
C ALA A 545 -24.01 3.37 16.03
N ARG A 546 -25.20 3.33 16.62
CA ARG A 546 -25.96 2.10 16.89
C ARG A 546 -27.39 2.23 16.39
N LEU A 547 -27.83 1.25 15.61
CA LEU A 547 -29.22 1.12 15.14
C LEU A 547 -29.99 0.14 16.02
N GLY A 548 -31.30 0.31 16.07
CA GLY A 548 -32.26 -0.63 16.60
C GLY A 548 -33.39 -0.86 15.60
N THR A 549 -33.95 -2.07 15.57
CA THR A 549 -35.17 -2.42 14.82
C THR A 549 -36.35 -2.57 15.79
N TYR A 550 -37.58 -2.28 15.34
CA TYR A 550 -38.81 -2.38 16.11
C TYR A 550 -39.96 -2.89 15.28
#